data_ec1b2ec919af3d778ab5639ecefcb856
#
_entry.id   ec1b2ec919af3d778ab5639ecefcb856
#
_cell.length_a   1.000
_cell.length_b   1.000
_cell.length_c   1.000
_cell.angle_alpha   90.00
_cell.angle_beta   90.00
_cell.angle_gamma   90.00
#
_symmetry.space_group_name_H-M   'P 1'
#
loop_
_entity.id
_entity.type
_entity.pdbx_description
1 polymer ?
#
loop_
_entity_poly.entity_id
_entity_poly.type
_entity_poly.pdbx_seq_one_letter_code
_entity_poly.pdbx_strand_id
1 'polypeptide(L)'
;MFANYHTHTARCHHATGEDKAYVEAAIQNGFQVLGFSDHCPWIFSDGYVSPIRMTPDELDGYVTSLTALKKEYAADITIYIGLESEYVPEMLPEQQKFLQDYPIDYQILGEHFLYPEQRGIYTGRPTDNAAELKHYVDQVIAGMETGNYLYLAHPDLFHFIGDPVLYEQEFRRLCVYLKEKQIPIEINQLGLADHRQYPNPAFLKIAESVGNTAIIGCDAHHPSALLDIDSQQACKKLTEQYHLPLVEVFPQLSR
;
A
#
# COMPACT_ATOMS: atom_id res chain seq x y z
N MET A 1 -9.47 10.90 10.15
CA MET A 1 -8.98 9.49 10.27
C MET A 1 -8.18 9.35 11.56
N PHE A 2 -8.21 8.17 12.17
CA PHE A 2 -7.40 7.88 13.36
C PHE A 2 -5.96 7.47 12.98
N ALA A 3 -5.81 6.64 11.97
CA ALA A 3 -4.54 6.10 11.53
C ALA A 3 -4.39 6.12 10.01
N ASN A 4 -3.16 6.26 9.55
CA ASN A 4 -2.76 6.03 8.18
C ASN A 4 -1.45 5.22 8.17
N TYR A 5 -1.37 4.17 7.31
CA TYR A 5 -0.20 3.31 7.19
C TYR A 5 0.40 3.33 5.77
N HIS A 6 -0.05 4.29 4.92
CA HIS A 6 0.42 4.41 3.54
C HIS A 6 0.89 5.83 3.27
N THR A 7 2.20 6.05 3.41
CA THR A 7 2.86 7.35 3.23
C THR A 7 4.25 7.16 2.65
N HIS A 8 4.53 7.86 1.56
CA HIS A 8 5.83 7.86 0.89
C HIS A 8 6.74 8.98 1.38
N THR A 9 8.00 8.94 0.96
CA THR A 9 9.00 9.99 1.18
C THR A 9 9.65 10.37 -0.16
N ALA A 10 10.40 11.47 -0.18
CA ALA A 10 11.09 11.91 -1.39
C ALA A 10 12.07 10.87 -1.97
N ARG A 11 12.37 9.79 -1.21
CA ARG A 11 13.28 8.71 -1.63
C ARG A 11 12.67 7.79 -2.69
N CYS A 12 11.34 7.79 -2.86
CA CYS A 12 10.72 7.10 -4.01
C CYS A 12 10.88 7.86 -5.33
N HIS A 13 11.56 9.02 -5.33
CA HIS A 13 11.88 9.86 -6.47
C HIS A 13 10.68 10.54 -7.15
N HIS A 14 9.46 10.33 -6.67
CA HIS A 14 8.25 10.97 -7.18
C HIS A 14 7.34 11.55 -6.07
N ALA A 15 7.67 11.35 -4.79
CA ALA A 15 7.10 12.12 -3.70
C ALA A 15 7.95 13.36 -3.40
N THR A 16 7.37 14.34 -2.71
CA THR A 16 8.03 15.61 -2.39
C THR A 16 7.75 16.03 -0.94
N GLY A 17 8.66 16.79 -0.36
CA GLY A 17 8.59 17.26 1.02
C GLY A 17 9.55 16.51 1.93
N GLU A 18 9.86 17.13 3.07
CA GLU A 18 10.69 16.53 4.11
C GLU A 18 9.86 15.57 4.97
N ASP A 19 10.48 14.49 5.48
CA ASP A 19 9.82 13.49 6.33
C ASP A 19 9.09 14.16 7.52
N LYS A 20 9.71 15.17 8.13
CA LYS A 20 9.14 15.95 9.23
C LYS A 20 7.83 16.65 8.86
N ALA A 21 7.72 17.16 7.64
CA ALA A 21 6.52 17.86 7.19
C ALA A 21 5.31 16.92 7.09
N TYR A 22 5.51 15.65 6.77
CA TYR A 22 4.44 14.63 6.81
C TYR A 22 3.97 14.37 8.25
N VAL A 23 4.91 14.28 9.21
CA VAL A 23 4.57 14.09 10.63
C VAL A 23 3.75 15.27 11.14
N GLU A 24 4.21 16.50 10.88
CA GLU A 24 3.53 17.72 11.31
C GLU A 24 2.14 17.86 10.66
N ALA A 25 1.99 17.53 9.38
CA ALA A 25 0.70 17.51 8.68
C ALA A 25 -0.26 16.46 9.30
N ALA A 26 0.24 15.26 9.61
CA ALA A 26 -0.56 14.24 10.27
C ALA A 26 -1.07 14.70 11.65
N ILE A 27 -0.19 15.27 12.48
CA ILE A 27 -0.56 15.81 13.79
C ILE A 27 -1.59 16.95 13.63
N GLN A 28 -1.36 17.86 12.70
CA GLN A 28 -2.29 18.98 12.42
C GLN A 28 -3.69 18.49 12.05
N ASN A 29 -3.81 17.37 11.32
CA ASN A 29 -5.09 16.77 10.94
C ASN A 29 -5.63 15.77 11.99
N GLY A 30 -4.98 15.64 13.13
CA GLY A 30 -5.46 14.84 14.27
C GLY A 30 -5.23 13.34 14.15
N PHE A 31 -4.34 12.87 13.27
CA PHE A 31 -3.92 11.47 13.24
C PHE A 31 -3.23 11.09 14.56
N GLN A 32 -3.54 9.90 15.05
CA GLN A 32 -2.89 9.31 16.22
C GLN A 32 -1.79 8.31 15.83
N VAL A 33 -1.87 7.81 14.59
CA VAL A 33 -0.90 6.86 14.03
C VAL A 33 -0.54 7.30 12.61
N LEU A 34 0.77 7.38 12.35
CA LEU A 34 1.34 7.60 11.02
C LEU A 34 2.34 6.47 10.72
N GLY A 35 2.03 5.65 9.73
CA GLY A 35 2.95 4.69 9.15
C GLY A 35 3.56 5.24 7.87
N PHE A 36 4.87 5.25 7.79
CA PHE A 36 5.59 5.42 6.54
C PHE A 36 5.74 4.07 5.87
N SER A 37 5.51 4.01 4.57
CA SER A 37 5.61 2.79 3.75
C SER A 37 6.13 3.14 2.37
N ASP A 38 7.29 3.78 2.32
CA ASP A 38 7.90 4.15 1.04
C ASP A 38 8.23 2.90 0.21
N HIS A 39 8.33 3.07 -1.11
CA HIS A 39 8.60 1.95 -2.02
C HIS A 39 9.89 1.22 -1.63
N CYS A 40 9.73 -0.08 -1.38
CA CYS A 40 10.82 -0.93 -0.92
C CYS A 40 11.98 -0.94 -1.91
N PRO A 41 13.23 -0.76 -1.47
CA PRO A 41 14.38 -0.91 -2.34
C PRO A 41 14.57 -2.38 -2.73
N TRP A 42 14.68 -2.64 -4.04
CA TRP A 42 15.04 -3.94 -4.56
C TRP A 42 16.51 -3.97 -4.99
N ILE A 43 17.15 -5.13 -4.82
CA ILE A 43 18.52 -5.34 -5.29
C ILE A 43 18.44 -5.93 -6.70
N PHE A 44 18.74 -5.10 -7.70
CA PHE A 44 18.74 -5.52 -9.10
C PHE A 44 20.14 -5.95 -9.52
N SER A 45 20.33 -7.24 -9.79
CA SER A 45 21.64 -7.82 -10.12
C SER A 45 22.21 -7.41 -11.46
N ASP A 46 21.37 -6.83 -12.34
CA ASP A 46 21.73 -6.33 -13.67
C ASP A 46 22.15 -4.85 -13.69
N GLY A 47 22.21 -4.20 -12.52
CA GLY A 47 22.55 -2.79 -12.38
C GLY A 47 21.42 -1.82 -12.73
N TYR A 48 20.20 -2.31 -12.89
CA TYR A 48 19.02 -1.45 -13.05
C TYR A 48 18.83 -0.55 -11.82
N VAL A 49 18.53 0.73 -12.07
CA VAL A 49 18.16 1.70 -11.03
C VAL A 49 16.73 2.12 -11.27
N SER A 50 15.88 1.84 -10.29
CA SER A 50 14.45 2.18 -10.37
C SER A 50 14.24 3.70 -10.31
N PRO A 51 13.39 4.27 -11.16
CA PRO A 51 12.98 5.67 -11.06
C PRO A 51 11.86 5.93 -10.05
N ILE A 52 11.30 4.87 -9.42
CA ILE A 52 10.08 4.98 -8.60
C ILE A 52 10.25 4.46 -7.17
N ARG A 53 11.45 4.06 -6.77
CA ARG A 53 11.72 3.57 -5.41
C ARG A 53 13.09 3.99 -4.91
N MET A 54 13.27 4.02 -3.60
CA MET A 54 14.58 4.28 -3.02
C MET A 54 15.59 3.22 -3.48
N THR A 55 16.84 3.62 -3.62
CA THR A 55 17.95 2.69 -3.82
C THR A 55 18.31 1.99 -2.49
N PRO A 56 18.98 0.83 -2.53
CA PRO A 56 19.46 0.18 -1.31
C PRO A 56 20.29 1.10 -0.40
N ASP A 57 21.10 1.99 -0.98
CA ASP A 57 21.95 2.91 -0.23
C ASP A 57 21.17 4.03 0.50
N GLU A 58 19.92 4.30 0.10
CA GLU A 58 19.07 5.31 0.73
C GLU A 58 18.33 4.78 1.96
N LEU A 59 18.26 3.44 2.14
CA LEU A 59 17.49 2.83 3.23
C LEU A 59 18.01 3.22 4.62
N ASP A 60 19.33 3.33 4.79
CA ASP A 60 19.93 3.82 6.06
C ASP A 60 19.44 5.22 6.42
N GLY A 61 19.40 6.12 5.42
CA GLY A 61 18.90 7.47 5.59
C GLY A 61 17.39 7.51 5.91
N TYR A 62 16.61 6.65 5.28
CA TYR A 62 15.18 6.50 5.55
C TYR A 62 14.92 6.08 7.00
N VAL A 63 15.53 4.98 7.43
CA VAL A 63 15.34 4.44 8.78
C VAL A 63 15.87 5.40 9.86
N THR A 64 17.03 6.03 9.62
CA THR A 64 17.63 6.98 10.56
C THR A 64 16.72 8.20 10.76
N SER A 65 16.24 8.80 9.67
CA SER A 65 15.35 9.95 9.72
C SER A 65 14.06 9.64 10.47
N LEU A 66 13.38 8.55 10.09
CA LEU A 66 12.11 8.18 10.71
C LEU A 66 12.25 7.74 12.17
N THR A 67 13.37 7.10 12.53
CA THR A 67 13.67 6.76 13.94
C THR A 67 13.85 8.02 14.79
N ALA A 68 14.50 9.04 14.25
CA ALA A 68 14.65 10.33 14.94
C ALA A 68 13.28 11.01 15.15
N LEU A 69 12.44 11.04 14.12
CA LEU A 69 11.08 11.61 14.19
C LEU A 69 10.17 10.81 15.14
N LYS A 70 10.23 9.48 15.09
CA LYS A 70 9.50 8.59 16.03
C LYS A 70 9.82 8.93 17.50
N LYS A 71 11.06 9.29 17.78
CA LYS A 71 11.50 9.73 19.13
C LYS A 71 11.08 11.17 19.43
N GLU A 72 11.25 12.09 18.47
CA GLU A 72 10.93 13.52 18.62
C GLU A 72 9.44 13.74 18.92
N TYR A 73 8.57 13.03 18.20
CA TYR A 73 7.12 13.19 18.29
C TYR A 73 6.40 12.11 19.12
N ALA A 74 7.11 11.36 19.94
CA ALA A 74 6.54 10.24 20.70
C ALA A 74 5.38 10.61 21.64
N ALA A 75 5.27 11.89 22.06
CA ALA A 75 4.17 12.40 22.88
C ALA A 75 2.93 12.81 22.06
N ASP A 76 3.09 13.02 20.76
CA ASP A 76 2.08 13.62 19.90
C ASP A 76 1.43 12.59 18.96
N ILE A 77 2.22 11.67 18.40
CA ILE A 77 1.77 10.69 17.41
C ILE A 77 2.61 9.42 17.47
N THR A 78 1.98 8.27 17.23
CA THR A 78 2.71 7.00 17.06
C THR A 78 3.19 6.89 15.62
N ILE A 79 4.50 6.75 15.41
CA ILE A 79 5.09 6.58 14.08
C ILE A 79 5.53 5.12 13.91
N TYR A 80 5.18 4.51 12.78
CA TYR A 80 5.68 3.20 12.34
C TYR A 80 6.53 3.35 11.08
N ILE A 81 7.61 2.57 11.01
CA ILE A 81 8.54 2.52 9.87
C ILE A 81 8.21 1.27 9.08
N GLY A 82 7.62 1.43 7.93
CA GLY A 82 7.24 0.34 7.04
C GLY A 82 7.81 0.49 5.64
N LEU A 83 7.40 -0.40 4.75
CA LEU A 83 7.71 -0.37 3.32
C LEU A 83 6.49 -0.83 2.53
N GLU A 84 6.25 -0.23 1.36
CA GLU A 84 5.38 -0.79 0.34
C GLU A 84 6.22 -1.60 -0.63
N SER A 85 5.85 -2.85 -0.84
CA SER A 85 6.63 -3.76 -1.66
C SER A 85 5.73 -4.64 -2.52
N GLU A 86 6.18 -4.94 -3.73
CA GLU A 86 5.62 -5.98 -4.58
C GLU A 86 6.03 -7.36 -4.07
N TYR A 87 5.35 -8.39 -4.55
CA TYR A 87 5.78 -9.76 -4.39
C TYR A 87 6.50 -10.26 -5.64
N VAL A 88 7.82 -10.36 -5.55
CA VAL A 88 8.69 -10.88 -6.62
C VAL A 88 9.40 -12.13 -6.10
N PRO A 89 8.87 -13.33 -6.33
CA PRO A 89 9.33 -14.56 -5.69
C PRO A 89 10.82 -14.86 -5.91
N GLU A 90 11.36 -14.56 -7.09
CA GLU A 90 12.78 -14.78 -7.38
C GLU A 90 13.73 -13.82 -6.66
N MET A 91 13.26 -12.64 -6.25
CA MET A 91 14.06 -11.62 -5.56
C MET A 91 13.80 -11.59 -4.05
N LEU A 92 12.70 -12.17 -3.59
CA LEU A 92 12.25 -12.10 -2.20
C LEU A 92 13.29 -12.60 -1.17
N PRO A 93 14.00 -13.71 -1.39
CA PRO A 93 15.00 -14.19 -0.41
C PRO A 93 16.15 -13.20 -0.19
N GLU A 94 16.62 -12.55 -1.25
CA GLU A 94 17.68 -11.55 -1.17
C GLU A 94 17.19 -10.27 -0.48
N GLN A 95 15.98 -9.83 -0.81
CA GLN A 95 15.34 -8.69 -0.16
C GLN A 95 15.15 -8.93 1.34
N GLN A 96 14.61 -10.09 1.73
CA GLN A 96 14.43 -10.42 3.15
C GLN A 96 15.75 -10.43 3.91
N LYS A 97 16.80 -10.99 3.32
CA LYS A 97 18.15 -10.97 3.89
C LYS A 97 18.70 -9.55 4.02
N PHE A 98 18.44 -8.69 3.04
CA PHE A 98 18.85 -7.29 3.07
C PHE A 98 18.13 -6.50 4.16
N LEU A 99 16.83 -6.72 4.33
CA LEU A 99 16.00 -5.99 5.29
C LEU A 99 16.12 -6.49 6.74
N GLN A 100 16.65 -7.70 6.97
CA GLN A 100 16.60 -8.38 8.28
C GLN A 100 17.22 -7.60 9.46
N ASP A 101 18.20 -6.73 9.17
CA ASP A 101 18.93 -5.97 10.19
C ASP A 101 18.36 -4.54 10.37
N TYR A 102 17.32 -4.18 9.61
CA TYR A 102 16.64 -2.90 9.72
C TYR A 102 15.40 -2.99 10.62
N PRO A 103 15.13 -1.98 11.47
CA PRO A 103 13.95 -1.94 12.34
C PRO A 103 12.69 -1.56 11.54
N ILE A 104 12.29 -2.39 10.58
CA ILE A 104 11.06 -2.23 9.83
C ILE A 104 9.91 -2.81 10.65
N ASP A 105 8.94 -1.97 11.01
CA ASP A 105 7.79 -2.36 11.83
C ASP A 105 6.77 -3.21 11.02
N TYR A 106 6.62 -2.94 9.70
CA TYR A 106 5.67 -3.64 8.82
C TYR A 106 5.99 -3.46 7.33
N GLN A 107 5.35 -4.29 6.50
CA GLN A 107 5.27 -4.08 5.06
C GLN A 107 3.81 -4.14 4.59
N ILE A 108 3.48 -3.41 3.53
CA ILE A 108 2.21 -3.54 2.81
C ILE A 108 2.48 -4.06 1.41
N LEU A 109 1.56 -4.86 0.86
CA LEU A 109 1.68 -5.38 -0.50
C LEU A 109 1.03 -4.41 -1.48
N GLY A 110 1.85 -3.75 -2.29
CA GLY A 110 1.41 -2.93 -3.43
C GLY A 110 1.89 -3.57 -4.73
N GLU A 111 1.01 -4.26 -5.46
CA GLU A 111 1.42 -5.01 -6.64
C GLU A 111 1.38 -4.13 -7.90
N HIS A 112 2.44 -3.35 -8.12
CA HIS A 112 2.55 -2.38 -9.22
C HIS A 112 2.94 -3.02 -10.55
N PHE A 113 3.62 -4.17 -10.55
CA PHE A 113 4.10 -4.85 -11.74
C PHE A 113 3.78 -6.33 -11.72
N LEU A 114 3.43 -6.88 -12.89
CA LEU A 114 3.17 -8.33 -13.04
C LEU A 114 4.45 -9.19 -13.01
N TYR A 115 5.62 -8.55 -13.11
CA TYR A 115 6.95 -9.18 -13.14
C TYR A 115 7.94 -8.22 -12.49
N PRO A 116 9.22 -8.62 -12.27
CA PRO A 116 10.24 -7.67 -11.82
C PRO A 116 10.21 -6.37 -12.62
N GLU A 117 10.26 -5.24 -11.94
CA GLU A 117 10.02 -3.89 -12.51
C GLU A 117 10.77 -3.64 -13.81
N GLN A 118 12.06 -4.02 -13.90
CA GLN A 118 12.87 -3.80 -15.10
C GLN A 118 12.37 -4.54 -16.35
N ARG A 119 11.46 -5.50 -16.19
CA ARG A 119 10.83 -6.26 -17.28
C ARG A 119 9.31 -6.28 -17.15
N GLY A 120 8.81 -5.63 -16.11
CA GLY A 120 7.43 -5.72 -15.72
C GLY A 120 6.48 -4.89 -16.57
N ILE A 121 5.22 -5.23 -16.40
CA ILE A 121 4.09 -4.52 -16.98
C ILE A 121 3.38 -3.83 -15.83
N TYR A 122 3.28 -2.50 -15.89
CA TYR A 122 2.56 -1.72 -14.88
C TYR A 122 1.09 -2.12 -14.82
N THR A 123 0.63 -2.52 -13.65
CA THR A 123 -0.72 -3.06 -13.43
C THR A 123 -1.84 -2.03 -13.61
N GLY A 124 -1.53 -0.74 -13.43
CA GLY A 124 -2.49 0.35 -13.66
C GLY A 124 -2.72 0.69 -15.14
N ARG A 125 -2.00 0.07 -16.10
CA ARG A 125 -2.33 0.23 -17.52
C ARG A 125 -3.60 -0.55 -17.89
N PRO A 126 -4.44 -0.04 -18.81
CA PRO A 126 -5.60 -0.78 -19.24
C PRO A 126 -5.21 -2.06 -20.01
N THR A 127 -5.85 -3.17 -19.66
CA THR A 127 -5.67 -4.47 -20.33
C THR A 127 -6.99 -5.24 -20.35
N ASP A 128 -7.23 -5.98 -21.43
CA ASP A 128 -8.33 -6.95 -21.57
C ASP A 128 -7.83 -8.41 -21.50
N ASN A 129 -6.54 -8.59 -21.21
CA ASN A 129 -5.89 -9.91 -21.15
C ASN A 129 -6.28 -10.66 -19.88
N ALA A 130 -7.14 -11.66 -20.00
CA ALA A 130 -7.58 -12.51 -18.91
C ALA A 130 -6.42 -13.25 -18.18
N ALA A 131 -5.35 -13.58 -18.90
CA ALA A 131 -4.20 -14.24 -18.29
C ALA A 131 -3.41 -13.29 -17.36
N GLU A 132 -3.32 -12.00 -17.71
CA GLU A 132 -2.71 -10.99 -16.84
C GLU A 132 -3.55 -10.76 -15.58
N LEU A 133 -4.88 -10.69 -15.70
CA LEU A 133 -5.79 -10.57 -14.55
C LEU A 133 -5.62 -11.76 -13.59
N LYS A 134 -5.64 -12.97 -14.14
CA LYS A 134 -5.42 -14.18 -13.32
C LYS A 134 -4.05 -14.18 -12.66
N HIS A 135 -3.01 -13.81 -13.40
CA HIS A 135 -1.64 -13.75 -12.88
C HIS A 135 -1.52 -12.73 -11.74
N TYR A 136 -2.10 -11.53 -11.89
CA TYR A 136 -2.15 -10.53 -10.83
C TYR A 136 -2.76 -11.09 -9.54
N VAL A 137 -3.93 -11.70 -9.63
CA VAL A 137 -4.59 -12.26 -8.46
C VAL A 137 -3.81 -13.44 -7.85
N ASP A 138 -3.22 -14.30 -8.67
CA ASP A 138 -2.36 -15.40 -8.19
C ASP A 138 -1.11 -14.87 -7.46
N GLN A 139 -0.48 -13.81 -8.00
CA GLN A 139 0.70 -13.17 -7.43
C GLN A 139 0.39 -12.50 -6.10
N VAL A 140 -0.70 -11.74 -6.02
CA VAL A 140 -1.16 -11.11 -4.78
C VAL A 140 -1.44 -12.16 -3.70
N ILE A 141 -2.18 -13.22 -4.02
CA ILE A 141 -2.47 -14.31 -3.07
C ILE A 141 -1.16 -14.96 -2.60
N ALA A 142 -0.25 -15.29 -3.52
CA ALA A 142 1.03 -15.89 -3.18
C ALA A 142 1.89 -14.97 -2.30
N GLY A 143 1.89 -13.66 -2.57
CA GLY A 143 2.55 -12.66 -1.74
C GLY A 143 1.99 -12.62 -0.32
N MET A 144 0.68 -12.53 -0.18
CA MET A 144 0.03 -12.51 1.13
C MET A 144 0.22 -13.83 1.92
N GLU A 145 0.32 -14.99 1.23
CA GLU A 145 0.62 -16.29 1.88
C GLU A 145 2.01 -16.33 2.53
N THR A 146 2.94 -15.46 2.15
CA THR A 146 4.25 -15.37 2.82
C THR A 146 4.15 -14.89 4.26
N GLY A 147 3.06 -14.19 4.61
CA GLY A 147 2.87 -13.57 5.93
C GLY A 147 3.73 -12.32 6.17
N ASN A 148 4.41 -11.81 5.15
CA ASN A 148 5.28 -10.64 5.27
C ASN A 148 4.52 -9.30 5.28
N TYR A 149 3.27 -9.30 4.81
CA TYR A 149 2.53 -8.07 4.56
C TYR A 149 1.35 -7.89 5.51
N LEU A 150 1.18 -6.67 5.99
CA LEU A 150 0.15 -6.28 6.93
C LEU A 150 -1.25 -6.26 6.29
N TYR A 151 -1.33 -5.71 5.08
CA TYR A 151 -2.54 -5.64 4.28
C TYR A 151 -2.22 -5.45 2.79
N LEU A 152 -3.26 -5.51 1.96
CA LEU A 152 -3.17 -5.31 0.50
C LEU A 152 -3.50 -3.85 0.16
N ALA A 153 -2.51 -3.10 -0.32
CA ALA A 153 -2.64 -1.74 -0.83
C ALA A 153 -3.36 -1.74 -2.20
N HIS A 154 -4.19 -0.74 -2.43
CA HIS A 154 -4.90 -0.48 -3.70
C HIS A 154 -5.14 -1.74 -4.58
N PRO A 155 -5.90 -2.75 -4.09
CA PRO A 155 -6.08 -4.03 -4.78
C PRO A 155 -6.67 -3.90 -6.19
N ASP A 156 -7.40 -2.83 -6.44
CA ASP A 156 -8.09 -2.49 -7.68
C ASP A 156 -7.30 -1.49 -8.56
N LEU A 157 -6.00 -1.30 -8.26
CA LEU A 157 -5.04 -0.65 -9.15
C LEU A 157 -4.98 -1.37 -10.51
N PHE A 158 -5.12 -2.71 -10.51
CA PHE A 158 -5.12 -3.50 -11.75
C PHE A 158 -6.28 -3.09 -12.67
N HIS A 159 -5.92 -2.46 -13.81
CA HIS A 159 -6.88 -1.82 -14.70
C HIS A 159 -7.37 -2.79 -15.78
N PHE A 160 -8.28 -3.71 -15.41
CA PHE A 160 -8.89 -4.63 -16.36
C PHE A 160 -10.10 -3.99 -17.05
N ILE A 161 -10.07 -3.98 -18.38
CA ILE A 161 -11.15 -3.45 -19.25
C ILE A 161 -11.80 -4.54 -20.11
N GLY A 162 -11.50 -5.82 -19.82
CA GLY A 162 -12.06 -6.97 -20.53
C GLY A 162 -13.41 -7.41 -19.99
N ASP A 163 -13.69 -8.71 -20.10
CA ASP A 163 -14.97 -9.31 -19.69
C ASP A 163 -15.27 -9.09 -18.19
N PRO A 164 -16.35 -8.39 -17.83
CA PRO A 164 -16.71 -8.14 -16.44
C PRO A 164 -17.02 -9.42 -15.64
N VAL A 165 -17.39 -10.52 -16.30
CA VAL A 165 -17.60 -11.81 -15.63
C VAL A 165 -16.27 -12.38 -15.14
N LEU A 166 -15.22 -12.30 -15.94
CA LEU A 166 -13.86 -12.70 -15.54
C LEU A 166 -13.34 -11.79 -14.44
N TYR A 167 -13.56 -10.48 -14.53
CA TYR A 167 -13.22 -9.53 -13.48
C TYR A 167 -13.85 -9.94 -12.14
N GLU A 168 -15.17 -10.15 -12.14
CA GLU A 168 -15.89 -10.56 -10.93
C GLU A 168 -15.36 -11.89 -10.38
N GLN A 169 -15.13 -12.88 -11.23
CA GLN A 169 -14.63 -14.20 -10.83
C GLN A 169 -13.28 -14.09 -10.12
N GLU A 170 -12.30 -13.40 -10.70
CA GLU A 170 -10.95 -13.32 -10.18
C GLU A 170 -10.87 -12.45 -8.92
N PHE A 171 -11.52 -11.28 -8.92
CA PHE A 171 -11.52 -10.43 -7.71
C PHE A 171 -12.37 -11.01 -6.58
N ARG A 172 -13.40 -11.79 -6.89
CA ARG A 172 -14.13 -12.55 -5.85
C ARG A 172 -13.24 -13.60 -5.20
N ARG A 173 -12.43 -14.32 -5.98
CA ARG A 173 -11.45 -15.28 -5.47
C ARG A 173 -10.46 -14.58 -4.52
N LEU A 174 -9.94 -13.41 -4.90
CA LEU A 174 -9.08 -12.59 -4.05
C LEU A 174 -9.80 -12.14 -2.77
N CYS A 175 -10.99 -11.57 -2.90
CA CYS A 175 -11.76 -11.10 -1.75
C CYS A 175 -12.09 -12.22 -0.75
N VAL A 176 -12.46 -13.42 -1.23
CA VAL A 176 -12.71 -14.59 -0.38
C VAL A 176 -11.44 -14.96 0.40
N TYR A 177 -10.30 -15.07 -0.29
CA TYR A 177 -9.01 -15.34 0.34
C TYR A 177 -8.68 -14.33 1.44
N LEU A 178 -8.75 -13.02 1.12
CA LEU A 178 -8.45 -11.95 2.09
C LEU A 178 -9.39 -11.98 3.30
N LYS A 179 -10.68 -12.29 3.07
CA LYS A 179 -11.68 -12.45 4.14
C LYS A 179 -11.32 -13.61 5.06
N GLU A 180 -10.97 -14.78 4.51
CA GLU A 180 -10.60 -15.97 5.29
C GLU A 180 -9.34 -15.73 6.13
N LYS A 181 -8.40 -14.96 5.62
CA LYS A 181 -7.16 -14.59 6.32
C LYS A 181 -7.32 -13.37 7.23
N GLN A 182 -8.48 -12.73 7.26
CA GLN A 182 -8.75 -11.51 8.02
C GLN A 182 -7.82 -10.34 7.63
N ILE A 183 -7.48 -10.25 6.37
CA ILE A 183 -6.63 -9.20 5.80
C ILE A 183 -7.54 -8.11 5.22
N PRO A 184 -7.42 -6.84 5.66
CA PRO A 184 -8.19 -5.74 5.09
C PRO A 184 -7.72 -5.39 3.68
N ILE A 185 -8.66 -4.86 2.87
CA ILE A 185 -8.38 -4.22 1.59
C ILE A 185 -8.21 -2.72 1.79
N GLU A 186 -7.38 -2.08 1.00
CA GLU A 186 -7.26 -0.63 1.05
C GLU A 186 -8.30 0.08 0.18
N ILE A 187 -8.94 1.11 0.76
CA ILE A 187 -9.61 2.19 0.04
C ILE A 187 -8.57 3.31 -0.09
N ASN A 188 -8.05 3.50 -1.30
CA ASN A 188 -6.90 4.38 -1.52
C ASN A 188 -7.33 5.81 -1.80
N GLN A 189 -6.83 6.75 -0.97
CA GLN A 189 -7.17 8.18 -1.09
C GLN A 189 -6.55 8.82 -2.33
N LEU A 190 -5.28 8.49 -2.67
CA LEU A 190 -4.61 9.05 -3.84
C LEU A 190 -5.37 8.71 -5.13
N GLY A 191 -5.77 7.45 -5.28
CA GLY A 191 -6.54 7.02 -6.43
C GLY A 191 -7.86 7.79 -6.58
N LEU A 192 -8.55 8.03 -5.45
CA LEU A 192 -9.79 8.80 -5.43
C LEU A 192 -9.55 10.29 -5.75
N ALA A 193 -8.58 10.92 -5.11
CA ALA A 193 -8.27 12.34 -5.28
C ALA A 193 -7.80 12.67 -6.71
N ASP A 194 -7.02 11.77 -7.31
CA ASP A 194 -6.50 11.91 -8.67
C ASP A 194 -7.48 11.41 -9.75
N HIS A 195 -8.70 10.96 -9.36
CA HIS A 195 -9.69 10.41 -10.29
C HIS A 195 -9.15 9.24 -11.14
N ARG A 196 -8.33 8.38 -10.53
CA ARG A 196 -7.82 7.16 -11.16
C ARG A 196 -8.92 6.11 -11.28
N GLN A 197 -8.64 4.95 -11.91
CA GLN A 197 -9.60 3.85 -12.04
C GLN A 197 -9.95 3.16 -10.71
N TYR A 198 -9.30 3.53 -9.62
CA TYR A 198 -9.54 3.04 -8.24
C TYR A 198 -9.74 4.22 -7.27
N PRO A 199 -10.51 4.04 -6.22
CA PRO A 199 -11.32 2.87 -5.84
C PRO A 199 -12.41 2.53 -6.85
N ASN A 200 -12.46 1.26 -7.30
CA ASN A 200 -13.36 0.81 -8.36
C ASN A 200 -14.71 0.33 -7.78
N PRO A 201 -15.85 0.91 -8.18
CA PRO A 201 -17.17 0.50 -7.69
C PRO A 201 -17.51 -0.98 -7.92
N ALA A 202 -17.00 -1.61 -9.00
CA ALA A 202 -17.22 -3.03 -9.25
C ALA A 202 -16.45 -3.89 -8.23
N PHE A 203 -15.20 -3.55 -7.92
CA PHE A 203 -14.42 -4.21 -6.89
C PHE A 203 -15.07 -4.05 -5.51
N LEU A 204 -15.49 -2.83 -5.14
CA LEU A 204 -16.12 -2.57 -3.85
C LEU A 204 -17.42 -3.36 -3.65
N LYS A 205 -18.23 -3.55 -4.70
CA LYS A 205 -19.42 -4.43 -4.65
C LYS A 205 -19.05 -5.89 -4.42
N ILE A 206 -17.97 -6.38 -5.00
CA ILE A 206 -17.47 -7.73 -4.75
C ILE A 206 -17.03 -7.86 -3.29
N ALA A 207 -16.23 -6.92 -2.79
CA ALA A 207 -15.75 -6.89 -1.42
C ALA A 207 -16.90 -6.84 -0.40
N GLU A 208 -17.93 -6.00 -0.64
CA GLU A 208 -19.18 -5.96 0.15
C GLU A 208 -19.86 -7.32 0.17
N SER A 209 -20.08 -7.93 -1.00
CA SER A 209 -20.79 -9.22 -1.11
C SER A 209 -20.08 -10.37 -0.40
N VAL A 210 -18.76 -10.31 -0.28
CA VAL A 210 -17.91 -11.25 0.47
C VAL A 210 -17.86 -10.89 1.95
N GLY A 211 -18.02 -9.62 2.30
CA GLY A 211 -17.94 -9.10 3.67
C GLY A 211 -16.49 -8.87 4.11
N ASN A 212 -15.66 -8.31 3.25
CA ASN A 212 -14.30 -7.90 3.58
C ASN A 212 -14.30 -6.74 4.58
N THR A 213 -13.21 -6.59 5.30
CA THR A 213 -12.88 -5.38 6.06
C THR A 213 -12.04 -4.45 5.19
N ALA A 214 -12.04 -3.16 5.50
CA ALA A 214 -11.26 -2.16 4.78
C ALA A 214 -10.35 -1.37 5.70
N ILE A 215 -9.30 -0.81 5.13
CA ILE A 215 -8.48 0.26 5.70
C ILE A 215 -8.47 1.42 4.72
N ILE A 216 -8.33 2.65 5.22
CA ILE A 216 -8.10 3.81 4.34
C ILE A 216 -6.62 4.14 4.38
N GLY A 217 -5.97 4.10 3.20
CA GLY A 217 -4.60 4.53 3.00
C GLY A 217 -4.55 5.88 2.28
N CYS A 218 -3.77 6.83 2.81
CA CYS A 218 -3.60 8.11 2.14
C CYS A 218 -2.75 8.01 0.89
N ASP A 219 -1.79 7.07 0.85
CA ASP A 219 -0.83 6.93 -0.25
C ASP A 219 -0.17 8.28 -0.56
N ALA A 220 0.28 8.94 0.52
CA ALA A 220 0.64 10.33 0.51
C ALA A 220 2.02 10.54 -0.12
N HIS A 221 2.07 11.22 -1.26
CA HIS A 221 3.29 11.61 -1.98
C HIS A 221 3.64 13.10 -1.78
N HIS A 222 2.86 13.81 -0.96
CA HIS A 222 3.12 15.17 -0.52
C HIS A 222 2.47 15.38 0.87
N PRO A 223 3.05 16.16 1.79
CA PRO A 223 2.48 16.39 3.12
C PRO A 223 1.04 16.89 3.10
N SER A 224 0.64 17.68 2.09
CA SER A 224 -0.73 18.17 1.96
C SER A 224 -1.78 17.08 1.73
N ALA A 225 -1.40 15.89 1.25
CA ALA A 225 -2.32 14.76 1.11
C ALA A 225 -2.86 14.30 2.47
N LEU A 226 -2.05 14.42 3.54
CA LEU A 226 -2.48 14.14 4.92
C LEU A 226 -3.43 15.21 5.48
N LEU A 227 -3.52 16.37 4.86
CA LEU A 227 -4.44 17.47 5.22
C LEU A 227 -5.73 17.47 4.39
N ASP A 228 -5.85 16.59 3.38
CA ASP A 228 -7.02 16.51 2.49
C ASP A 228 -8.19 15.81 3.18
N ILE A 229 -8.89 16.56 4.03
CA ILE A 229 -10.06 16.09 4.79
C ILE A 229 -11.20 15.67 3.85
N ASP A 230 -11.38 16.35 2.72
CA ASP A 230 -12.48 16.06 1.80
C ASP A 230 -12.32 14.69 1.16
N SER A 231 -11.12 14.35 0.67
CA SER A 231 -10.83 13.02 0.11
C SER A 231 -10.88 11.93 1.18
N GLN A 232 -10.41 12.19 2.41
CA GLN A 232 -10.53 11.26 3.53
C GLN A 232 -11.98 10.97 3.89
N GLN A 233 -12.83 11.98 3.93
CA GLN A 233 -14.27 11.81 4.16
C GLN A 233 -14.95 11.08 3.01
N ALA A 234 -14.52 11.31 1.76
CA ALA A 234 -15.03 10.58 0.60
C ALA A 234 -14.67 9.09 0.67
N CYS A 235 -13.43 8.74 1.03
CA CYS A 235 -13.03 7.35 1.28
C CYS A 235 -13.87 6.71 2.41
N LYS A 236 -14.09 7.44 3.50
CA LYS A 236 -14.95 6.96 4.58
C LYS A 236 -16.40 6.72 4.13
N LYS A 237 -16.96 7.61 3.32
CA LYS A 237 -18.29 7.40 2.73
C LYS A 237 -18.36 6.15 1.86
N LEU A 238 -17.28 5.79 1.14
CA LEU A 238 -17.22 4.54 0.39
C LEU A 238 -17.27 3.32 1.32
N THR A 239 -16.55 3.33 2.45
CA THR A 239 -16.63 2.21 3.41
C THR A 239 -18.05 2.06 3.98
N GLU A 240 -18.73 3.16 4.27
CA GLU A 240 -20.12 3.18 4.74
C GLU A 240 -21.09 2.70 3.65
N GLN A 241 -20.94 3.22 2.41
CA GLN A 241 -21.80 2.88 1.27
C GLN A 241 -21.74 1.40 0.89
N TYR A 242 -20.57 0.78 0.98
CA TYR A 242 -20.33 -0.63 0.65
C TYR A 242 -20.26 -1.53 1.88
N HIS A 243 -20.70 -1.05 3.04
CA HIS A 243 -20.78 -1.81 4.30
C HIS A 243 -19.47 -2.56 4.65
N LEU A 244 -18.32 -1.91 4.41
CA LEU A 244 -17.00 -2.45 4.69
C LEU A 244 -16.54 -1.99 6.09
N PRO A 245 -16.48 -2.88 7.09
CA PRO A 245 -16.01 -2.52 8.43
C PRO A 245 -14.58 -2.00 8.38
N LEU A 246 -14.35 -0.82 8.98
CA LEU A 246 -13.06 -0.14 8.94
C LEU A 246 -12.12 -0.70 10.01
N VAL A 247 -10.90 -1.01 9.62
CA VAL A 247 -9.77 -1.37 10.48
C VAL A 247 -8.84 -0.16 10.57
N GLU A 248 -8.62 0.34 11.78
CA GLU A 248 -7.73 1.49 12.02
C GLU A 248 -6.52 1.15 12.89
N VAL A 249 -6.53 -0.02 13.52
CA VAL A 249 -5.47 -0.46 14.43
C VAL A 249 -5.08 -1.90 14.13
N PHE A 250 -3.79 -2.14 14.09
CA PHE A 250 -3.21 -3.48 13.95
C PHE A 250 -2.57 -3.91 15.27
N PRO A 251 -3.19 -4.86 16.03
CA PRO A 251 -2.67 -5.29 17.32
C PRO A 251 -1.23 -5.80 17.28
N GLN A 252 -0.80 -6.38 16.15
CA GLN A 252 0.57 -6.88 15.96
C GLN A 252 1.63 -5.77 15.94
N LEU A 253 1.26 -4.51 15.68
CA LEU A 253 2.17 -3.36 15.73
C LEU A 253 2.25 -2.72 17.13
N SER A 254 1.37 -3.10 18.03
CA SER A 254 1.28 -2.50 19.38
C SER A 254 2.16 -3.19 20.43
N ARG A 255 3.17 -3.95 20.00
CA ARG A 255 4.06 -4.73 20.88
C ARG A 255 5.37 -4.02 21.18
#